data_effad2824207a4e5fb700bd231376ca8
#
_entry.id   effad2824207a4e5fb700bd231376ca8
#
_cell.length_a   1.000
_cell.length_b   1.000
_cell.length_c   1.000
_cell.angle_alpha   90.00
_cell.angle_beta   90.00
_cell.angle_gamma   90.00
#
_symmetry.space_group_name_H-M   'P 1'
#
loop_
_entity.id
_entity.type
_entity.pdbx_description
1 polymer ?
#
loop_
_entity_poly.entity_id
_entity_poly.type
_entity_poly.pdbx_seq_one_letter_code
_entity_poly.pdbx_strand_id
1 'polypeptide(L)'
;MAAYLPDRTSFLSTLSPSIFTLYDALGDERHAITPAGPEGTNELLSVGYYIRNNSDWPDEIYTSFSNGHEQINVYQDSHALPIGFCYDTYMTRSEFDEIDPAERAHSMLKTLVVADEDEATVSAILRHYDAALDGKISQENKYADMDKRREACTDVFDYGTDYFYSEITSGSEQYAFFSVPYDKAWSATVNGESAEILNINGLMAVKVNAGKNCIRFHYSPTPLWCGIGVSAISILLTAIYLLAGRRSRKSKKEVL
;
A
#
# COMPACT_ATOMS: atom_id res chain seq x y z
N MET A 1 -0.05 27.26 2.45
CA MET A 1 0.38 26.13 1.61
C MET A 1 0.12 24.88 2.45
N ALA A 2 -0.98 24.16 2.22
CA ALA A 2 -1.24 22.93 2.94
C ALA A 2 -0.23 21.88 2.45
N ALA A 3 0.63 21.43 3.33
CA ALA A 3 1.49 20.29 3.04
C ALA A 3 0.58 19.06 2.89
N TYR A 4 0.42 18.55 1.69
CA TYR A 4 -0.18 17.23 1.45
C TYR A 4 0.81 16.20 1.97
N LEU A 5 0.73 15.89 3.26
CA LEU A 5 1.36 14.73 3.82
C LEU A 5 0.40 13.55 3.67
N PRO A 6 0.86 12.38 3.25
CA PRO A 6 0.05 11.17 3.29
C PRO A 6 -0.50 10.99 4.71
N ASP A 7 -1.81 11.00 4.86
CA ASP A 7 -2.47 10.85 6.15
C ASP A 7 -3.21 9.51 6.18
N ARG A 8 -3.09 8.80 7.28
CA ARG A 8 -3.79 7.55 7.53
C ARG A 8 -5.25 7.76 7.88
N THR A 9 -5.56 8.79 8.66
CA THR A 9 -6.92 9.08 9.13
C THR A 9 -7.55 10.17 8.29
N SER A 10 -8.15 9.81 7.17
CA SER A 10 -8.92 10.75 6.36
C SER A 10 -10.35 10.26 6.17
N PHE A 11 -11.30 11.18 6.26
CA PHE A 11 -12.65 10.91 5.78
C PHE A 11 -12.61 10.94 4.26
N LEU A 12 -12.62 9.77 3.65
CA LEU A 12 -12.73 9.62 2.20
C LEU A 12 -14.03 8.90 1.88
N SER A 13 -14.83 9.49 1.02
CA SER A 13 -16.04 8.84 0.48
C SER A 13 -15.69 7.66 -0.44
N THR A 14 -14.47 7.63 -0.95
CA THR A 14 -13.99 6.58 -1.86
C THR A 14 -12.61 6.13 -1.37
N LEU A 15 -12.54 4.91 -0.84
CA LEU A 15 -11.29 4.24 -0.43
C LEU A 15 -10.99 3.09 -1.40
N SER A 16 -9.71 2.75 -1.54
CA SER A 16 -9.32 1.51 -2.23
C SER A 16 -9.97 0.30 -1.54
N PRO A 17 -10.59 -0.62 -2.29
CA PRO A 17 -11.11 -1.87 -1.73
C PRO A 17 -10.08 -2.65 -0.92
N SER A 18 -8.83 -2.59 -1.32
CA SER A 18 -7.71 -3.27 -0.66
C SER A 18 -7.45 -2.79 0.77
N ILE A 19 -7.71 -1.52 1.04
CA ILE A 19 -7.63 -0.99 2.41
C ILE A 19 -8.70 -1.64 3.31
N PHE A 20 -9.90 -1.88 2.79
CA PHE A 20 -10.92 -2.62 3.54
C PHE A 20 -10.52 -4.07 3.77
N THR A 21 -9.89 -4.72 2.77
CA THR A 21 -9.34 -6.07 2.92
C THR A 21 -8.32 -6.13 4.06
N LEU A 22 -7.46 -5.11 4.18
CA LEU A 22 -6.50 -5.02 5.28
C LEU A 22 -7.20 -4.92 6.64
N TYR A 23 -8.15 -3.99 6.79
CA TYR A 23 -8.83 -3.79 8.07
C TYR A 23 -9.70 -4.99 8.46
N ASP A 24 -10.40 -5.61 7.51
CA ASP A 24 -11.11 -6.88 7.74
C ASP A 24 -10.14 -7.97 8.22
N ALA A 25 -8.98 -8.09 7.60
CA ALA A 25 -7.95 -9.04 8.00
C ALA A 25 -7.46 -8.77 9.43
N LEU A 26 -7.29 -7.50 9.80
CA LEU A 26 -6.89 -7.09 11.14
C LEU A 26 -8.02 -7.22 12.20
N GLY A 27 -9.24 -7.58 11.79
CA GLY A 27 -10.39 -7.75 12.68
C GLY A 27 -11.09 -6.43 13.03
N ASP A 28 -10.89 -5.39 12.23
CA ASP A 28 -11.53 -4.09 12.42
C ASP A 28 -12.74 -3.93 11.50
N GLU A 29 -13.85 -3.44 12.03
CA GLU A 29 -15.06 -3.20 11.24
C GLU A 29 -14.93 -1.92 10.37
N ARG A 30 -15.62 -1.94 9.25
CA ARG A 30 -15.70 -0.80 8.34
C ARG A 30 -16.46 0.37 8.96
N HIS A 31 -15.81 1.51 9.14
CA HIS A 31 -16.41 2.78 9.54
C HIS A 31 -16.30 3.84 8.43
N ALA A 32 -17.04 4.96 8.59
CA ALA A 32 -16.96 6.10 7.68
C ALA A 32 -15.60 6.82 7.71
N ILE A 33 -14.84 6.62 8.79
CA ILE A 33 -13.46 7.08 8.97
C ILE A 33 -12.58 5.84 8.96
N THR A 34 -11.40 5.91 8.36
CA THR A 34 -10.43 4.81 8.38
C THR A 34 -10.16 4.40 9.84
N PRO A 35 -10.38 3.14 10.23
CA PRO A 35 -10.19 2.69 11.60
C PRO A 35 -8.75 2.90 12.06
N ALA A 36 -8.56 3.01 13.36
CA ALA A 36 -7.22 3.05 13.93
C ALA A 36 -6.46 1.73 13.72
N GLY A 37 -7.18 0.63 13.63
CA GLY A 37 -6.64 -0.72 13.63
C GLY A 37 -6.14 -1.13 15.03
N PRO A 38 -5.81 -2.40 15.24
CA PRO A 38 -5.13 -2.86 16.44
C PRO A 38 -3.73 -2.23 16.53
N GLU A 39 -3.13 -2.29 17.70
CA GLU A 39 -1.76 -1.83 17.89
C GLU A 39 -0.80 -2.55 16.93
N GLY A 40 0.19 -1.84 16.40
CA GLY A 40 1.07 -2.33 15.33
C GLY A 40 0.64 -1.93 13.92
N THR A 41 -0.62 -1.48 13.73
CA THR A 41 -1.11 -1.08 12.39
C THR A 41 -0.41 0.18 11.86
N ASN A 42 -0.07 1.14 12.72
CA ASN A 42 0.66 2.35 12.31
C ASN A 42 2.05 2.00 11.79
N GLU A 43 2.73 1.13 12.51
CA GLU A 43 4.07 0.66 12.20
C GLU A 43 4.07 -0.15 10.90
N LEU A 44 3.09 -1.04 10.72
CA LEU A 44 2.88 -1.80 9.48
C LEU A 44 2.64 -0.89 8.27
N LEU A 45 1.91 0.21 8.47
CA LEU A 45 1.61 1.21 7.44
C LEU A 45 2.70 2.29 7.31
N SER A 46 3.86 2.12 7.95
CA SER A 46 5.00 3.03 7.85
C SER A 46 4.68 4.46 8.29
N VAL A 47 3.84 4.62 9.32
CA VAL A 47 3.53 5.93 9.90
C VAL A 47 4.75 6.43 10.67
N GLY A 48 5.39 7.48 10.16
CA GLY A 48 6.61 8.05 10.74
C GLY A 48 6.40 9.30 11.56
N TYR A 49 5.23 9.92 11.47
CA TYR A 49 4.95 11.17 12.17
C TYR A 49 3.52 11.21 12.71
N TYR A 50 3.39 11.80 13.90
CA TYR A 50 2.08 12.02 14.53
C TYR A 50 1.86 13.53 14.72
N ILE A 51 0.71 14.03 14.26
CA ILE A 51 0.32 15.43 14.40
C ILE A 51 -0.73 15.54 15.51
N ARG A 52 -0.43 16.30 16.56
CA ARG A 52 -1.26 16.42 17.76
C ARG A 52 -1.32 17.86 18.25
N ASN A 53 -2.42 18.21 18.90
CA ASN A 53 -2.63 19.51 19.56
C ASN A 53 -2.31 19.52 21.06
N ASN A 54 -1.79 18.41 21.59
CA ASN A 54 -1.42 18.28 23.01
C ASN A 54 0.06 17.94 23.16
N SER A 55 0.60 18.14 24.38
CA SER A 55 2.02 17.89 24.71
C SER A 55 2.25 16.50 25.33
N ASP A 56 1.20 15.70 25.53
CA ASP A 56 1.26 14.45 26.32
C ASP A 56 1.50 13.22 25.40
N TRP A 57 2.46 13.34 24.50
CA TRP A 57 2.87 12.24 23.63
C TRP A 57 4.28 11.76 24.04
N PRO A 58 4.56 10.45 24.05
CA PRO A 58 5.82 9.91 24.58
C PRO A 58 7.05 10.24 23.73
N ASP A 59 6.88 10.52 22.42
CA ASP A 59 7.98 10.78 21.52
C ASP A 59 8.43 12.25 21.59
N GLU A 60 9.67 12.50 21.11
CA GLU A 60 10.20 13.86 21.05
C GLU A 60 9.49 14.71 19.98
N ILE A 61 9.30 15.98 20.29
CA ILE A 61 8.74 16.94 19.34
C ILE A 61 9.75 17.19 18.23
N TYR A 62 9.44 16.76 17.01
CA TYR A 62 10.21 17.05 15.81
C TYR A 62 10.10 18.52 15.40
N THR A 63 8.88 19.06 15.39
CA THR A 63 8.62 20.48 15.14
C THR A 63 7.25 20.86 15.71
N SER A 64 7.02 22.16 15.87
CA SER A 64 5.73 22.68 16.28
C SER A 64 5.38 23.96 15.53
N PHE A 65 4.09 24.20 15.32
CA PHE A 65 3.58 25.41 14.71
C PHE A 65 2.24 25.82 15.34
N SER A 66 1.85 27.08 15.19
CA SER A 66 0.56 27.58 15.67
C SER A 66 -0.32 27.92 14.48
N ASN A 67 -1.59 27.52 14.53
CA ASN A 67 -2.62 27.91 13.57
C ASN A 67 -3.35 29.22 13.98
N GLY A 68 -2.87 29.91 15.02
CA GLY A 68 -3.47 31.11 15.59
C GLY A 68 -4.50 30.84 16.69
N HIS A 69 -4.91 29.60 16.90
CA HIS A 69 -5.86 29.16 17.96
C HIS A 69 -5.20 28.15 18.89
N GLU A 70 -4.43 27.23 18.34
CA GLU A 70 -3.81 26.12 19.08
C GLU A 70 -2.37 25.94 18.63
N GLN A 71 -1.54 25.38 19.51
CA GLN A 71 -0.24 24.85 19.16
C GLN A 71 -0.38 23.43 18.68
N ILE A 72 0.18 23.14 17.53
CA ILE A 72 0.18 21.81 16.92
C ILE A 72 1.61 21.30 16.98
N ASN A 73 1.79 20.13 17.55
CA ASN A 73 3.08 19.46 17.65
C ASN A 73 3.14 18.30 16.64
N VAL A 74 4.28 18.14 16.01
CA VAL A 74 4.62 17.01 15.15
C VAL A 74 5.65 16.18 15.90
N TYR A 75 5.33 14.92 16.13
CA TYR A 75 6.22 13.96 16.79
C TYR A 75 6.75 13.00 15.74
N GLN A 76 8.01 12.63 15.82
CA GLN A 76 8.63 11.65 14.94
C GLN A 76 8.76 10.33 15.69
N ASP A 77 8.24 9.25 15.10
CA ASP A 77 8.46 7.90 15.60
C ASP A 77 9.87 7.45 15.22
N SER A 78 10.73 7.28 16.22
CA SER A 78 12.11 6.83 16.04
C SER A 78 12.21 5.37 15.56
N HIS A 79 11.14 4.58 15.72
CA HIS A 79 11.04 3.18 15.31
C HIS A 79 10.29 2.99 14.00
N ALA A 80 9.78 4.06 13.36
CA ALA A 80 9.03 3.95 12.12
C ALA A 80 9.77 3.13 11.06
N LEU A 81 9.04 2.24 10.42
CA LEU A 81 9.54 1.48 9.27
C LEU A 81 9.40 2.32 7.99
N PRO A 82 10.38 2.29 7.08
CA PRO A 82 10.20 2.87 5.75
C PRO A 82 9.17 2.08 4.94
N ILE A 83 8.62 2.70 3.90
CA ILE A 83 7.74 2.03 2.94
C ILE A 83 8.60 1.02 2.15
N GLY A 84 8.48 -0.24 2.49
CA GLY A 84 9.25 -1.31 1.88
C GLY A 84 10.29 -1.92 2.81
N PHE A 85 10.11 -3.21 3.13
CA PHE A 85 11.04 -4.03 3.89
C PHE A 85 10.87 -5.52 3.54
N CYS A 86 11.88 -6.34 3.84
CA CYS A 86 11.88 -7.74 3.47
C CYS A 86 11.44 -8.65 4.60
N TYR A 87 10.90 -9.81 4.21
CA TYR A 87 10.57 -10.91 5.11
C TYR A 87 11.40 -12.14 4.79
N ASP A 88 11.81 -12.82 5.85
CA ASP A 88 12.54 -14.08 5.85
C ASP A 88 11.68 -15.29 6.27
N THR A 89 10.46 -15.03 6.75
CA THR A 89 9.48 -16.03 7.14
C THR A 89 8.09 -15.71 6.58
N TYR A 90 7.26 -16.74 6.44
CA TYR A 90 5.86 -16.61 6.07
C TYR A 90 4.95 -17.42 7.00
N MET A 91 3.67 -17.07 7.02
CA MET A 91 2.55 -17.88 7.52
C MET A 91 1.41 -17.83 6.52
N THR A 92 0.53 -18.82 6.54
CA THR A 92 -0.64 -18.86 5.68
C THR A 92 -1.76 -17.96 6.21
N ARG A 93 -2.70 -17.62 5.36
CA ARG A 93 -3.88 -16.86 5.76
C ARG A 93 -4.74 -17.63 6.77
N SER A 94 -4.88 -18.93 6.59
CA SER A 94 -5.62 -19.80 7.52
C SER A 94 -5.01 -19.76 8.93
N GLU A 95 -3.69 -19.82 9.06
CA GLU A 95 -3.00 -19.71 10.37
C GLU A 95 -3.14 -18.31 11.00
N PHE A 96 -3.06 -17.27 10.16
CA PHE A 96 -3.25 -15.91 10.60
C PHE A 96 -4.66 -15.65 11.16
N ASP A 97 -5.68 -16.26 10.58
CA ASP A 97 -7.06 -16.10 11.03
C ASP A 97 -7.32 -16.73 12.42
N GLU A 98 -6.47 -17.68 12.86
CA GLU A 98 -6.47 -18.25 14.21
C GLU A 98 -5.83 -17.30 15.26
N ILE A 99 -5.12 -16.26 14.84
CA ILE A 99 -4.47 -15.28 15.73
C ILE A 99 -5.53 -14.32 16.29
N ASP A 100 -5.40 -14.01 17.59
CA ASP A 100 -6.23 -12.98 18.23
C ASP A 100 -6.18 -11.67 17.43
N PRO A 101 -7.32 -11.06 17.07
CA PRO A 101 -7.36 -9.80 16.34
C PRO A 101 -6.45 -8.70 16.91
N ALA A 102 -6.27 -8.65 18.24
CA ALA A 102 -5.38 -7.68 18.88
C ALA A 102 -3.90 -7.88 18.50
N GLU A 103 -3.50 -9.09 18.11
CA GLU A 103 -2.11 -9.44 17.76
C GLU A 103 -1.87 -9.55 16.24
N ARG A 104 -2.90 -9.39 15.43
CA ARG A 104 -2.80 -9.58 13.97
C ARG A 104 -1.85 -8.59 13.29
N ALA A 105 -1.87 -7.32 13.70
CA ALA A 105 -0.94 -6.33 13.16
C ALA A 105 0.51 -6.67 13.54
N HIS A 106 0.75 -7.18 14.76
CA HIS A 106 2.07 -7.65 15.20
C HIS A 106 2.53 -8.88 14.41
N SER A 107 1.63 -9.81 14.10
CA SER A 107 1.97 -10.96 13.27
C SER A 107 2.43 -10.52 11.87
N MET A 108 1.75 -9.53 11.27
CA MET A 108 2.15 -8.95 9.98
C MET A 108 3.46 -8.16 10.05
N LEU A 109 3.87 -7.63 11.19
CA LEU A 109 5.21 -7.05 11.38
C LEU A 109 6.29 -8.13 11.49
N LYS A 110 5.95 -9.30 12.04
CA LYS A 110 6.89 -10.38 12.30
C LYS A 110 7.12 -11.29 11.09
N THR A 111 6.08 -11.61 10.32
CA THR A 111 6.12 -12.58 9.23
C THR A 111 5.20 -12.18 8.09
N LEU A 112 5.52 -12.60 6.86
CA LEU A 112 4.69 -12.36 5.69
C LEU A 112 3.45 -13.25 5.75
N VAL A 113 2.25 -12.66 5.77
CA VAL A 113 0.99 -13.40 5.74
C VAL A 113 0.55 -13.57 4.30
N VAL A 114 0.59 -14.79 3.78
CA VAL A 114 0.28 -15.10 2.37
C VAL A 114 -1.05 -15.80 2.23
N ALA A 115 -1.70 -15.64 1.09
CA ALA A 115 -2.88 -16.43 0.75
C ALA A 115 -2.52 -17.94 0.70
N ASP A 116 -3.44 -18.80 1.09
CA ASP A 116 -3.17 -20.24 1.15
C ASP A 116 -2.81 -20.82 -0.24
N GLU A 117 -3.35 -20.26 -1.32
CA GLU A 117 -2.99 -20.59 -2.69
C GLU A 117 -1.56 -20.21 -3.09
N ASP A 118 -0.97 -19.22 -2.45
CA ASP A 118 0.40 -18.74 -2.74
C ASP A 118 1.47 -19.49 -1.92
N GLU A 119 1.07 -20.32 -0.95
CA GLU A 119 1.97 -21.02 -0.04
C GLU A 119 3.06 -21.80 -0.79
N ALA A 120 2.68 -22.57 -1.80
CA ALA A 120 3.64 -23.38 -2.57
C ALA A 120 4.74 -22.55 -3.23
N THR A 121 4.40 -21.35 -3.70
CA THR A 121 5.35 -20.42 -4.34
C THR A 121 6.26 -19.77 -3.29
N VAL A 122 5.69 -19.34 -2.17
CA VAL A 122 6.42 -18.61 -1.13
C VAL A 122 7.32 -19.54 -0.32
N SER A 123 6.86 -20.75 0.00
CA SER A 123 7.63 -21.76 0.76
C SER A 123 8.91 -22.22 0.06
N ALA A 124 9.00 -22.04 -1.26
CA ALA A 124 10.25 -22.30 -2.01
C ALA A 124 11.35 -21.27 -1.69
N ILE A 125 11.01 -20.13 -1.09
CA ILE A 125 11.91 -18.99 -0.84
C ILE A 125 12.00 -18.68 0.65
N LEU A 126 10.87 -18.54 1.32
CA LEU A 126 10.81 -18.21 2.74
C LEU A 126 10.59 -19.46 3.58
N ARG A 127 11.14 -19.43 4.80
CA ARG A 127 10.87 -20.44 5.81
C ARG A 127 9.50 -20.17 6.46
N HIS A 128 8.78 -21.24 6.78
CA HIS A 128 7.57 -21.13 7.59
C HIS A 128 7.89 -20.57 8.98
N TYR A 129 7.05 -19.66 9.47
CA TYR A 129 7.17 -19.08 10.81
C TYR A 129 7.09 -20.17 11.89
N ASP A 130 8.00 -20.13 12.87
CA ASP A 130 8.01 -21.00 14.03
C ASP A 130 8.26 -20.17 15.29
N ALA A 131 7.28 -20.12 16.18
CA ALA A 131 7.36 -19.34 17.41
C ALA A 131 8.52 -19.73 18.33
N ALA A 132 9.01 -21.00 18.23
CA ALA A 132 10.15 -21.46 19.02
C ALA A 132 11.48 -20.90 18.49
N LEU A 133 11.58 -20.65 17.19
CA LEU A 133 12.78 -20.12 16.54
C LEU A 133 12.73 -18.60 16.36
N ASP A 134 11.56 -18.06 16.01
CA ASP A 134 11.36 -16.66 15.62
C ASP A 134 10.87 -15.78 16.78
N GLY A 135 10.59 -16.40 17.92
CA GLY A 135 9.95 -15.73 19.05
C GLY A 135 8.44 -15.59 18.88
N LYS A 136 7.73 -15.42 19.96
CA LYS A 136 6.27 -15.30 19.96
C LYS A 136 5.81 -13.99 19.31
N ILE A 137 4.68 -14.04 18.63
CA ILE A 137 3.93 -12.85 18.24
C ILE A 137 3.38 -12.23 19.52
N SER A 138 3.80 -11.02 19.85
CA SER A 138 3.31 -10.28 21.01
C SER A 138 3.71 -8.80 20.92
N GLN A 139 2.93 -7.95 21.56
CA GLN A 139 3.18 -6.53 21.70
C GLN A 139 4.57 -6.23 22.33
N GLU A 140 5.03 -7.07 23.27
CA GLU A 140 6.34 -6.91 23.92
C GLU A 140 7.51 -7.03 22.94
N ASN A 141 7.36 -7.82 21.88
CA ASN A 141 8.38 -8.06 20.86
C ASN A 141 8.35 -7.06 19.70
N LYS A 142 7.35 -6.17 19.66
CA LYS A 142 7.10 -5.25 18.55
C LYS A 142 8.36 -4.51 18.07
N TYR A 143 9.06 -3.86 18.98
CA TYR A 143 10.26 -3.08 18.62
C TYR A 143 11.40 -3.95 18.09
N ALA A 144 11.60 -5.14 18.66
CA ALA A 144 12.60 -6.08 18.16
C ALA A 144 12.26 -6.59 16.75
N ASP A 145 10.97 -6.82 16.47
CA ASP A 145 10.50 -7.22 15.15
C ASP A 145 10.66 -6.07 14.13
N MET A 146 10.39 -4.83 14.53
CA MET A 146 10.60 -3.64 13.70
C MET A 146 12.09 -3.42 13.41
N ASP A 147 12.97 -3.55 14.40
CA ASP A 147 14.42 -3.43 14.20
C ASP A 147 14.91 -4.49 13.20
N LYS A 148 14.42 -5.73 13.30
CA LYS A 148 14.73 -6.78 12.33
C LYS A 148 14.25 -6.42 10.91
N ARG A 149 13.04 -5.83 10.74
CA ARG A 149 12.58 -5.37 9.42
C ARG A 149 13.45 -4.23 8.89
N ARG A 150 13.96 -3.38 9.77
CA ARG A 150 14.84 -2.26 9.40
C ARG A 150 16.18 -2.69 8.85
N GLU A 151 16.70 -3.87 9.24
CA GLU A 151 17.95 -4.43 8.69
C GLU A 151 17.88 -4.72 7.19
N ALA A 152 16.66 -4.99 6.65
CA ALA A 152 16.42 -5.29 5.23
C ALA A 152 15.26 -4.44 4.71
N CYS A 153 15.41 -3.13 4.77
CA CYS A 153 14.41 -2.17 4.32
C CYS A 153 14.90 -1.38 3.10
N THR A 154 14.01 -0.55 2.59
CA THR A 154 14.28 0.37 1.46
C THR A 154 15.40 1.35 1.78
N ASP A 155 16.45 1.35 0.96
CA ASP A 155 17.52 2.36 0.96
C ASP A 155 17.05 3.65 0.27
N VAL A 156 16.26 3.49 -0.80
CA VAL A 156 15.71 4.58 -1.61
C VAL A 156 14.25 4.30 -1.89
N PHE A 157 13.39 5.28 -1.67
CA PHE A 157 11.99 5.26 -2.06
C PHE A 157 11.62 6.56 -2.76
N ASP A 158 11.19 6.48 -4.03
CA ASP A 158 10.74 7.61 -4.84
C ASP A 158 9.38 7.28 -5.46
N TYR A 159 8.51 8.26 -5.62
CA TYR A 159 7.17 8.05 -6.15
C TYR A 159 6.69 9.22 -7.00
N GLY A 160 5.83 8.92 -7.96
CA GLY A 160 5.14 9.87 -8.81
C GLY A 160 3.63 9.64 -8.82
N THR A 161 2.98 10.13 -9.86
CA THR A 161 1.52 10.03 -9.99
C THR A 161 1.04 8.60 -10.28
N ASP A 162 1.85 7.84 -11.03
CA ASP A 162 1.50 6.52 -11.57
C ASP A 162 2.61 5.48 -11.36
N TYR A 163 3.60 5.79 -10.54
CA TYR A 163 4.68 4.87 -10.22
C TYR A 163 5.21 5.08 -8.81
N PHE A 164 5.87 4.06 -8.30
CA PHE A 164 6.91 4.21 -7.28
C PHE A 164 8.11 3.33 -7.60
N TYR A 165 9.25 3.74 -7.07
CA TYR A 165 10.53 3.10 -7.23
C TYR A 165 11.18 2.88 -5.88
N SER A 166 11.83 1.74 -5.70
CA SER A 166 12.53 1.38 -4.47
C SER A 166 13.84 0.68 -4.77
N GLU A 167 14.85 0.92 -3.94
CA GLU A 167 16.07 0.12 -3.91
C GLU A 167 16.15 -0.61 -2.57
N ILE A 168 16.37 -1.91 -2.59
CA ILE A 168 16.51 -2.75 -1.40
C ILE A 168 17.72 -3.67 -1.57
N THR A 169 18.55 -3.75 -0.53
CA THR A 169 19.64 -4.72 -0.48
C THR A 169 19.24 -5.87 0.43
N SER A 170 19.19 -7.09 -0.12
CA SER A 170 18.83 -8.31 0.60
C SER A 170 20.00 -9.28 0.68
N GLY A 171 20.14 -9.97 1.83
CA GLY A 171 21.19 -10.99 2.02
C GLY A 171 20.91 -12.31 1.30
N SER A 172 19.65 -12.58 0.96
CA SER A 172 19.18 -13.81 0.30
C SER A 172 17.98 -13.51 -0.59
N GLU A 173 17.47 -14.51 -1.30
CA GLU A 173 16.13 -14.39 -1.91
C GLU A 173 15.08 -14.21 -0.82
N GLN A 174 14.21 -13.20 -0.98
CA GLN A 174 13.17 -12.83 -0.01
C GLN A 174 11.96 -12.24 -0.73
N TYR A 175 10.94 -11.86 0.04
CA TYR A 175 9.86 -11.01 -0.44
C TYR A 175 9.98 -9.62 0.18
N ALA A 176 10.03 -8.59 -0.68
CA ALA A 176 9.92 -7.20 -0.29
C ALA A 176 8.44 -6.82 -0.23
N PHE A 177 7.99 -6.44 0.94
CA PHE A 177 6.65 -5.97 1.24
C PHE A 177 6.60 -4.45 1.14
N PHE A 178 5.49 -3.93 0.65
CA PHE A 178 5.24 -2.50 0.54
C PHE A 178 3.89 -2.15 1.17
N SER A 179 3.87 -1.20 2.09
CA SER A 179 2.65 -0.66 2.70
C SER A 179 1.83 0.21 1.72
N VAL A 180 1.68 -0.27 0.50
CA VAL A 180 0.95 0.36 -0.60
C VAL A 180 -0.24 -0.53 -0.97
N PRO A 181 -1.46 0.04 -1.11
CA PRO A 181 -2.66 -0.74 -1.43
C PRO A 181 -2.53 -1.51 -2.75
N TYR A 182 -2.85 -2.80 -2.70
CA TYR A 182 -2.88 -3.65 -3.88
C TYR A 182 -4.01 -3.24 -4.83
N ASP A 183 -3.70 -3.20 -6.13
CA ASP A 183 -4.69 -3.10 -7.20
C ASP A 183 -4.19 -3.88 -8.43
N LYS A 184 -5.11 -4.46 -9.18
CA LYS A 184 -4.80 -5.22 -10.42
C LYS A 184 -4.20 -4.37 -11.53
N ALA A 185 -4.31 -3.05 -11.42
CA ALA A 185 -3.70 -2.10 -12.37
C ALA A 185 -2.21 -1.87 -12.12
N TRP A 186 -1.67 -2.32 -10.99
CA TRP A 186 -0.24 -2.32 -10.74
C TRP A 186 0.48 -3.40 -11.54
N SER A 187 1.62 -3.06 -12.08
CA SER A 187 2.63 -3.96 -12.61
C SER A 187 3.96 -3.69 -11.92
N ALA A 188 4.80 -4.71 -11.77
CA ALA A 188 6.10 -4.56 -11.12
C ALA A 188 7.23 -5.11 -12.00
N THR A 189 8.42 -4.51 -11.84
CA THR A 189 9.68 -5.07 -12.34
C THR A 189 10.70 -5.07 -11.21
N VAL A 190 11.50 -6.13 -11.16
CA VAL A 190 12.65 -6.24 -10.27
C VAL A 190 13.90 -6.42 -11.14
N ASN A 191 14.86 -5.52 -11.01
CA ASN A 191 16.08 -5.48 -11.83
C ASN A 191 15.80 -5.43 -13.36
N GLY A 192 14.66 -4.85 -13.76
CA GLY A 192 14.23 -4.74 -15.15
C GLY A 192 13.45 -5.93 -15.70
N GLU A 193 13.32 -7.01 -14.95
CA GLU A 193 12.50 -8.18 -15.29
C GLU A 193 11.10 -8.07 -14.67
N SER A 194 10.07 -8.54 -15.38
CA SER A 194 8.70 -8.55 -14.86
C SER A 194 8.60 -9.40 -13.61
N ALA A 195 7.95 -8.87 -12.58
CA ALA A 195 7.76 -9.54 -11.30
C ALA A 195 6.27 -9.68 -10.98
N GLU A 196 5.88 -10.80 -10.41
CA GLU A 196 4.54 -11.04 -9.88
C GLU A 196 4.36 -10.25 -8.58
N ILE A 197 3.18 -9.63 -8.44
CA ILE A 197 2.79 -8.89 -7.23
C ILE A 197 1.87 -9.78 -6.43
N LEU A 198 2.30 -10.20 -5.24
CA LEU A 198 1.45 -10.90 -4.27
C LEU A 198 0.54 -9.91 -3.55
N ASN A 199 -0.71 -10.31 -3.33
CA ASN A 199 -1.67 -9.57 -2.53
C ASN A 199 -1.57 -10.01 -1.05
N ILE A 200 -0.94 -9.19 -0.24
CA ILE A 200 -0.72 -9.47 1.18
C ILE A 200 -1.79 -8.74 1.99
N ASN A 201 -2.95 -9.36 2.17
CA ASN A 201 -4.08 -8.79 2.90
C ASN A 201 -4.45 -7.35 2.43
N GLY A 202 -4.42 -7.12 1.11
CA GLY A 202 -4.72 -5.81 0.53
C GLY A 202 -3.51 -4.90 0.32
N LEU A 203 -2.31 -5.32 0.71
CA LEU A 203 -1.03 -4.65 0.44
C LEU A 203 -0.20 -5.47 -0.56
N MET A 204 0.99 -5.02 -0.93
CA MET A 204 1.76 -5.62 -2.01
C MET A 204 3.07 -6.22 -1.53
N ALA A 205 3.47 -7.35 -2.12
CA ALA A 205 4.84 -7.85 -2.02
C ALA A 205 5.34 -8.38 -3.36
N VAL A 206 6.65 -8.31 -3.57
CA VAL A 206 7.33 -8.87 -4.74
C VAL A 206 8.57 -9.65 -4.32
N LYS A 207 8.91 -10.69 -5.08
CA LYS A 207 10.14 -11.44 -4.89
C LYS A 207 11.36 -10.56 -5.22
N VAL A 208 12.38 -10.63 -4.37
CA VAL A 208 13.70 -9.99 -4.56
C VAL A 208 14.81 -11.01 -4.47
N ASN A 209 15.92 -10.76 -5.16
CA ASN A 209 17.09 -11.63 -5.19
C ASN A 209 18.10 -11.23 -4.09
N ALA A 210 19.07 -12.10 -3.82
CA ALA A 210 20.23 -11.72 -3.02
C ALA A 210 21.00 -10.56 -3.69
N GLY A 211 21.45 -9.61 -2.89
CA GLY A 211 22.15 -8.41 -3.35
C GLY A 211 21.22 -7.21 -3.52
N LYS A 212 21.68 -6.24 -4.31
CA LYS A 212 20.94 -5.00 -4.58
C LYS A 212 19.81 -5.25 -5.58
N ASN A 213 18.60 -4.81 -5.26
CA ASN A 213 17.42 -4.90 -6.11
C ASN A 213 16.89 -3.51 -6.41
N CYS A 214 16.61 -3.24 -7.69
CA CYS A 214 15.92 -2.07 -8.19
C CYS A 214 14.49 -2.47 -8.53
N ILE A 215 13.53 -2.01 -7.76
CA ILE A 215 12.12 -2.40 -7.85
C ILE A 215 11.33 -1.21 -8.37
N ARG A 216 10.55 -1.41 -9.42
CA ARG A 216 9.68 -0.37 -9.97
C ARG A 216 8.26 -0.90 -10.10
N PHE A 217 7.32 -0.14 -9.58
CA PHE A 217 5.89 -0.35 -9.78
C PHE A 217 5.34 0.73 -10.71
N HIS A 218 4.43 0.33 -11.60
CA HIS A 218 3.74 1.25 -12.49
C HIS A 218 2.24 0.95 -12.48
N TYR A 219 1.43 1.99 -12.30
CA TYR A 219 -0.03 1.92 -12.23
C TYR A 219 -0.66 2.31 -13.57
N SER A 220 -1.42 1.40 -14.17
CA SER A 220 -2.10 1.64 -15.46
C SER A 220 -3.55 1.15 -15.42
N PRO A 221 -4.51 2.03 -15.08
CA PRO A 221 -5.93 1.66 -14.94
C PRO A 221 -6.57 1.39 -16.32
N THR A 222 -6.54 0.13 -16.77
CA THR A 222 -7.12 -0.30 -18.05
C THR A 222 -8.58 0.15 -18.23
N PRO A 223 -9.49 0.10 -17.22
CA PRO A 223 -10.86 0.57 -17.37
C PRO A 223 -10.97 2.05 -17.75
N LEU A 224 -10.05 2.89 -17.25
CA LEU A 224 -10.00 4.31 -17.60
C LEU A 224 -9.71 4.51 -19.09
N TRP A 225 -8.72 3.81 -19.63
CA TRP A 225 -8.35 3.88 -21.05
C TRP A 225 -9.47 3.38 -21.96
N CYS A 226 -10.16 2.29 -21.58
CA CYS A 226 -11.35 1.83 -22.27
C CYS A 226 -12.47 2.87 -22.26
N GLY A 227 -12.73 3.50 -21.11
CA GLY A 227 -13.73 4.56 -20.98
C GLY A 227 -13.42 5.78 -21.86
N ILE A 228 -12.16 6.22 -21.90
CA ILE A 228 -11.70 7.30 -22.79
C ILE A 228 -11.94 6.93 -24.26
N GLY A 229 -11.61 5.69 -24.66
CA GLY A 229 -11.82 5.19 -26.02
C GLY A 229 -13.30 5.21 -26.43
N VAL A 230 -14.20 4.69 -25.58
CA VAL A 230 -15.65 4.70 -25.82
C VAL A 230 -16.18 6.14 -25.92
N SER A 231 -15.73 7.04 -25.06
CA SER A 231 -16.12 8.46 -25.08
C SER A 231 -15.68 9.15 -26.37
N ALA A 232 -14.44 8.92 -26.81
CA ALA A 232 -13.92 9.48 -28.06
C ALA A 232 -14.72 9.01 -29.28
N ILE A 233 -15.03 7.70 -29.35
CA ILE A 233 -15.86 7.13 -30.43
C ILE A 233 -17.26 7.75 -30.42
N SER A 234 -17.87 7.90 -29.26
CA SER A 234 -19.21 8.49 -29.12
C SER A 234 -19.25 9.95 -29.58
N ILE A 235 -18.21 10.73 -29.23
CA ILE A 235 -18.07 12.12 -29.71
C ILE A 235 -17.93 12.15 -31.22
N LEU A 236 -17.13 11.29 -31.81
CA LEU A 236 -16.90 11.20 -33.26
C LEU A 236 -18.20 10.86 -34.01
N LEU A 237 -18.93 9.85 -33.54
CA LEU A 237 -20.22 9.45 -34.14
C LEU A 237 -21.24 10.56 -34.05
N THR A 238 -21.31 11.27 -32.94
CA THR A 238 -22.19 12.43 -32.76
C THR A 238 -21.81 13.54 -33.73
N ALA A 239 -20.56 13.85 -33.91
CA ALA A 239 -20.07 14.84 -34.86
C ALA A 239 -20.46 14.48 -36.33
N ILE A 240 -20.23 13.21 -36.70
CA ILE A 240 -20.62 12.69 -38.03
C ILE A 240 -22.13 12.84 -38.26
N TYR A 241 -22.93 12.44 -37.28
CA TYR A 241 -24.41 12.55 -37.36
C TYR A 241 -24.85 13.99 -37.56
N LEU A 242 -24.29 14.94 -36.80
CA LEU A 242 -24.63 16.36 -36.91
C LEU A 242 -24.21 16.96 -38.28
N LEU A 243 -23.04 16.58 -38.79
CA LEU A 243 -22.56 17.03 -40.10
C LEU A 243 -23.41 16.46 -41.24
N ALA A 244 -23.75 15.18 -41.18
CA ALA A 244 -24.65 14.54 -42.16
C ALA A 244 -26.06 15.20 -42.16
N GLY A 245 -26.60 15.45 -40.96
CA GLY A 245 -27.88 16.15 -40.83
C GLY A 245 -27.87 17.58 -41.38
N ARG A 246 -26.76 18.32 -41.23
CA ARG A 246 -26.59 19.66 -41.85
C ARG A 246 -26.52 19.60 -43.36
N ARG A 247 -25.83 18.62 -43.93
CA ARG A 247 -25.75 18.43 -45.40
C ARG A 247 -27.12 18.11 -45.98
N SER A 248 -27.88 17.21 -45.37
CA SER A 248 -29.24 16.84 -45.78
C SER A 248 -30.21 18.03 -45.79
N ARG A 249 -30.11 18.93 -44.80
CA ARG A 249 -30.94 20.15 -44.71
C ARG A 249 -30.57 21.18 -45.77
N LYS A 250 -29.28 21.31 -46.16
CA LYS A 250 -28.87 22.21 -47.24
C LYS A 250 -29.39 21.73 -48.60
N SER A 251 -29.25 20.43 -48.87
CA SER A 251 -29.74 19.85 -50.14
C SER A 251 -31.24 20.00 -50.33
N LYS A 252 -32.05 19.95 -49.27
CA LYS A 252 -33.50 20.18 -49.33
C LYS A 252 -33.90 21.65 -49.57
N LYS A 253 -33.01 22.63 -49.25
CA LYS A 253 -33.27 24.05 -49.47
C LYS A 253 -32.88 24.52 -50.88
N GLU A 254 -32.04 23.75 -51.59
CA GLU A 254 -31.65 24.07 -52.97
C GLU A 254 -32.58 23.47 -54.03
N VAL A 255 -33.57 22.66 -53.62
CA VAL A 255 -34.57 21.99 -54.50
C VAL A 255 -35.98 22.62 -54.39
N LEU A 256 -36.13 23.65 -53.58
CA LEU A 256 -37.37 24.49 -53.43
C LEU A 256 -37.09 25.90 -53.93
#